data_6811a7add35cefcb8afcd4e5fb2f45c2
#
_entry.id   6811a7add35cefcb8afcd4e5fb2f45c2
#
_cell.length_a   1.000
_cell.length_b   1.000
_cell.length_c   1.000
_cell.angle_alpha   90.00
_cell.angle_beta   90.00
_cell.angle_gamma   90.00
#
_symmetry.space_group_name_H-M   'P 1'
#
loop_
_entity.id
_entity.type
_entity.pdbx_description
1 polymer ?
#
loop_
_entity_poly.entity_id
_entity_poly.type
_entity_poly.pdbx_seq_one_letter_code
_entity_poly.pdbx_strand_id
1 'polypeptide(L)'
;MDDIYKINIAKTEFREGYNTGDVDRLLAVFAGEGFTSMLEGGPSQFGGRARSSLRKETAELFDGYSVQMSVIIIDIVVQGDTGYDYGWHEFTLKPKDSGEPIRKRQRYFELWSKDSSGDWKIAFHINNQDVREELGGSVSHWFLSEEHASTVN
;
A
#
# COMPACT_ATOMS: atom_id res chain seq x y z
N MET A 1 -8.28 -13.29 -20.35
CA MET A 1 -7.54 -13.35 -19.08
C MET A 1 -8.43 -12.82 -17.99
N ASP A 2 -8.44 -13.55 -16.91
CA ASP A 2 -9.28 -13.27 -15.78
C ASP A 2 -8.85 -11.96 -15.09
N ASP A 3 -9.79 -11.18 -14.65
CA ASP A 3 -9.53 -9.86 -14.05
C ASP A 3 -8.75 -9.96 -12.73
N ILE A 4 -9.03 -10.97 -11.93
CA ILE A 4 -8.26 -11.20 -10.71
C ILE A 4 -6.79 -11.44 -11.06
N TYR A 5 -6.54 -12.20 -12.11
CA TYR A 5 -5.18 -12.46 -12.55
C TYR A 5 -4.49 -11.17 -13.03
N LYS A 6 -5.24 -10.29 -13.72
CA LYS A 6 -4.70 -9.00 -14.15
C LYS A 6 -4.32 -8.11 -12.97
N ILE A 7 -5.16 -8.10 -11.93
CA ILE A 7 -4.84 -7.35 -10.71
C ILE A 7 -3.59 -7.94 -10.05
N ASN A 8 -3.46 -9.27 -10.03
CA ASN A 8 -2.26 -9.89 -9.48
C ASN A 8 -1.00 -9.49 -10.24
N ILE A 9 -1.10 -9.40 -11.57
CA ILE A 9 0.03 -8.91 -12.38
C ILE A 9 0.35 -7.47 -12.02
N ALA A 10 -0.67 -6.62 -11.89
CA ALA A 10 -0.47 -5.22 -11.52
C ALA A 10 0.17 -5.11 -10.13
N LYS A 11 -0.23 -5.97 -9.19
CA LYS A 11 0.39 -5.99 -7.87
C LYS A 11 1.85 -6.44 -7.94
N THR A 12 2.18 -7.31 -8.88
CA THR A 12 3.57 -7.68 -9.09
C THR A 12 4.37 -6.48 -9.59
N GLU A 13 3.81 -5.69 -10.53
CA GLU A 13 4.48 -4.48 -11.00
C GLU A 13 4.63 -3.44 -9.89
N PHE A 14 3.63 -3.33 -9.04
CA PHE A 14 3.69 -2.46 -7.86
C PHE A 14 4.87 -2.87 -6.96
N ARG A 15 4.96 -4.16 -6.62
CA ARG A 15 6.05 -4.67 -5.79
C ARG A 15 7.40 -4.45 -6.45
N GLU A 16 7.51 -4.77 -7.73
CA GLU A 16 8.77 -4.66 -8.44
C GLU A 16 9.19 -3.20 -8.64
N GLY A 17 8.24 -2.28 -8.78
CA GLY A 17 8.55 -0.86 -8.81
C GLY A 17 9.30 -0.42 -7.56
N TYR A 18 8.84 -0.89 -6.39
CA TYR A 18 9.55 -0.62 -5.14
C TYR A 18 10.90 -1.34 -5.08
N ASN A 19 10.92 -2.62 -5.42
CA ASN A 19 12.14 -3.43 -5.27
C ASN A 19 13.26 -3.03 -6.22
N THR A 20 12.92 -2.43 -7.34
CA THR A 20 13.93 -1.96 -8.29
C THR A 20 14.16 -0.46 -8.22
N GLY A 21 13.39 0.26 -7.41
CA GLY A 21 13.50 1.71 -7.30
C GLY A 21 13.04 2.41 -8.58
N ASP A 22 12.09 1.86 -9.28
CA ASP A 22 11.62 2.39 -10.54
C ASP A 22 10.30 3.13 -10.34
N VAL A 23 10.38 4.47 -10.23
CA VAL A 23 9.23 5.31 -9.96
C VAL A 23 8.19 5.21 -11.06
N ASP A 24 8.61 5.17 -12.32
CA ASP A 24 7.67 5.12 -13.43
C ASP A 24 6.93 3.79 -13.47
N ARG A 25 7.62 2.71 -13.21
CA ARG A 25 7.02 1.38 -13.13
C ARG A 25 5.97 1.34 -12.02
N LEU A 26 6.31 1.90 -10.86
CA LEU A 26 5.38 1.95 -9.74
C LEU A 26 4.16 2.80 -10.09
N LEU A 27 4.37 4.00 -10.62
CA LEU A 27 3.28 4.92 -10.90
C LEU A 27 2.36 4.41 -12.00
N ALA A 28 2.86 3.56 -12.87
CA ALA A 28 2.03 3.00 -13.93
C ALA A 28 0.87 2.15 -13.42
N VAL A 29 0.93 1.71 -12.17
CA VAL A 29 -0.12 0.89 -11.55
C VAL A 29 -1.25 1.75 -11.01
N PHE A 30 -1.04 3.05 -10.86
CA PHE A 30 -2.02 3.94 -10.25
C PHE A 30 -2.84 4.70 -11.29
N ALA A 31 -4.09 4.99 -10.96
CA ALA A 31 -4.94 5.81 -11.81
C ALA A 31 -4.40 7.23 -11.86
N GLY A 32 -4.82 7.99 -12.88
CA GLY A 32 -4.41 9.37 -13.02
C GLY A 32 -5.26 10.29 -12.17
N GLU A 33 -6.17 11.00 -12.83
CA GLU A 33 -7.01 11.97 -12.14
C GLU A 33 -7.96 11.34 -11.13
N GLY A 34 -8.27 10.09 -11.29
CA GLY A 34 -9.18 9.41 -10.37
C GLY A 34 -8.51 8.80 -9.15
N PHE A 35 -7.26 9.14 -8.88
CA PHE A 35 -6.54 8.53 -7.77
C PHE A 35 -6.75 9.32 -6.47
N THR A 36 -7.06 8.60 -5.39
CA THR A 36 -7.13 9.15 -4.02
C THR A 36 -6.14 8.41 -3.15
N SER A 37 -5.40 9.15 -2.36
CA SER A 37 -4.36 8.60 -1.50
C SER A 37 -4.58 9.06 -0.06
N MET A 38 -4.63 8.11 0.86
CA MET A 38 -4.74 8.37 2.31
C MET A 38 -3.69 7.52 3.01
N LEU A 39 -2.44 7.96 2.91
CA LEU A 39 -1.32 7.18 3.39
C LEU A 39 -0.91 7.59 4.79
N GLU A 40 -0.41 6.62 5.53
CA GLU A 40 0.03 6.80 6.88
C GLU A 40 1.05 7.93 6.97
N GLY A 41 0.83 8.84 7.90
CA GLY A 41 1.77 9.93 8.16
C GLY A 41 1.66 11.10 7.21
N GLY A 42 0.78 11.06 6.25
CA GLY A 42 0.61 12.14 5.28
C GLY A 42 -0.81 12.64 5.20
N PRO A 43 -1.02 13.73 4.48
CA PRO A 43 -2.36 14.26 4.28
C PRO A 43 -3.10 13.45 3.22
N SER A 44 -4.41 13.52 3.25
CA SER A 44 -5.22 12.97 2.17
C SER A 44 -4.98 13.78 0.90
N GLN A 45 -4.84 13.10 -0.22
CA GLN A 45 -4.55 13.73 -1.50
C GLN A 45 -5.50 13.19 -2.57
N PHE A 46 -5.79 14.01 -3.57
CA PHE A 46 -6.79 13.67 -4.57
C PHE A 46 -6.28 14.02 -5.98
N GLY A 47 -6.63 13.17 -6.94
CA GLY A 47 -6.42 13.43 -8.36
C GLY A 47 -4.96 13.55 -8.75
N GLY A 48 -4.68 14.47 -9.65
CA GLY A 48 -3.33 14.70 -10.14
C GLY A 48 -2.35 15.05 -9.04
N ARG A 49 -2.82 15.73 -7.98
CA ARG A 49 -1.98 16.07 -6.85
C ARG A 49 -1.57 14.81 -6.08
N ALA A 50 -2.49 13.86 -5.90
CA ALA A 50 -2.16 12.61 -5.24
C ALA A 50 -1.05 11.88 -6.00
N ARG A 51 -1.17 11.85 -7.32
CA ARG A 51 -0.19 11.17 -8.16
C ARG A 51 1.16 11.89 -8.14
N SER A 52 1.16 13.23 -8.16
CA SER A 52 2.40 14.01 -8.09
C SER A 52 3.10 13.85 -6.75
N SER A 53 2.33 13.80 -5.65
CA SER A 53 2.88 13.55 -4.32
C SER A 53 3.49 12.16 -4.24
N LEU A 54 2.81 11.18 -4.77
CA LEU A 54 3.33 9.81 -4.76
C LEU A 54 4.64 9.73 -5.53
N ARG A 55 4.73 10.39 -6.70
CA ARG A 55 5.97 10.43 -7.47
C ARG A 55 7.10 11.05 -6.67
N LYS A 56 6.83 12.18 -6.02
CA LYS A 56 7.84 12.89 -5.26
C LYS A 56 8.33 12.03 -4.08
N GLU A 57 7.38 11.49 -3.34
CA GLU A 57 7.71 10.72 -2.13
C GLU A 57 8.48 9.45 -2.46
N THR A 58 8.09 8.76 -3.52
CA THR A 58 8.79 7.53 -3.90
C THR A 58 10.17 7.84 -4.48
N ALA A 59 10.31 8.94 -5.21
CA ALA A 59 11.62 9.34 -5.71
C ALA A 59 12.57 9.65 -4.56
N GLU A 60 12.07 10.36 -3.53
CA GLU A 60 12.86 10.66 -2.34
C GLU A 60 13.22 9.39 -1.57
N LEU A 61 12.28 8.48 -1.48
CA LEU A 61 12.54 7.21 -0.80
C LEU A 61 13.65 6.44 -1.53
N PHE A 62 13.57 6.35 -2.85
CA PHE A 62 14.55 5.59 -3.63
C PHE A 62 15.92 6.28 -3.68
N ASP A 63 15.96 7.59 -3.48
CA ASP A 63 17.24 8.29 -3.37
C ASP A 63 17.99 7.89 -2.10
N GLY A 64 17.26 7.71 -1.01
CA GLY A 64 17.88 7.45 0.29
C GLY A 64 17.98 5.99 0.66
N TYR A 65 17.18 5.13 0.05
CA TYR A 65 17.07 3.75 0.50
C TYR A 65 17.00 2.76 -0.65
N SER A 66 17.58 1.59 -0.44
CA SER A 66 17.23 0.40 -1.20
C SER A 66 16.01 -0.20 -0.53
N VAL A 67 14.99 -0.50 -1.29
CA VAL A 67 13.74 -1.01 -0.74
C VAL A 67 13.58 -2.48 -1.06
N GLN A 68 13.19 -3.25 -0.06
CA GLN A 68 12.76 -4.63 -0.24
C GLN A 68 11.34 -4.71 0.28
N MET A 69 10.42 -5.07 -0.58
CA MET A 69 9.01 -5.04 -0.26
C MET A 69 8.34 -6.36 -0.61
N SER A 70 7.46 -6.79 0.28
CA SER A 70 6.62 -7.97 0.08
C SER A 70 5.16 -7.56 0.15
N VAL A 71 4.34 -8.18 -0.66
CA VAL A 71 2.89 -7.96 -0.66
C VAL A 71 2.24 -9.27 -0.20
N ILE A 72 1.41 -9.18 0.82
CA ILE A 72 0.67 -10.32 1.33
C ILE A 72 -0.81 -10.00 1.14
N ILE A 73 -1.42 -10.60 0.14
CA ILE A 73 -2.81 -10.34 -0.21
C ILE A 73 -3.69 -11.32 0.54
N ILE A 74 -4.70 -10.79 1.24
CA ILE A 74 -5.69 -11.64 1.90
C ILE A 74 -6.75 -12.05 0.90
N ASP A 75 -7.26 -11.09 0.14
CA ASP A 75 -8.32 -11.39 -0.83
C ASP A 75 -8.35 -10.32 -1.93
N ILE A 76 -8.82 -10.72 -3.12
CA ILE A 76 -9.08 -9.82 -4.24
C ILE A 76 -10.50 -10.08 -4.68
N VAL A 77 -11.32 -9.04 -4.71
CA VAL A 77 -12.71 -9.14 -5.13
C VAL A 77 -12.93 -8.22 -6.32
N VAL A 78 -13.60 -8.73 -7.35
CA VAL A 78 -13.89 -7.97 -8.56
C VAL A 78 -15.37 -8.02 -8.84
N GLN A 79 -15.93 -6.87 -9.18
CA GLN A 79 -17.32 -6.78 -9.59
C GLN A 79 -17.43 -5.75 -10.71
N GLY A 80 -17.63 -6.23 -11.94
CA GLY A 80 -17.65 -5.36 -13.11
C GLY A 80 -16.28 -4.71 -13.33
N ASP A 81 -16.28 -3.41 -13.46
CA ASP A 81 -15.05 -2.65 -13.71
C ASP A 81 -14.42 -2.10 -12.43
N THR A 82 -14.84 -2.60 -11.29
CA THR A 82 -14.35 -2.18 -9.99
C THR A 82 -13.92 -3.41 -9.20
N GLY A 83 -12.89 -3.25 -8.39
CA GLY A 83 -12.45 -4.32 -7.52
C GLY A 83 -11.74 -3.76 -6.31
N TYR A 84 -11.39 -4.63 -5.37
CA TYR A 84 -10.58 -4.21 -4.23
C TYR A 84 -9.70 -5.37 -3.79
N ASP A 85 -8.61 -5.03 -3.16
CA ASP A 85 -7.80 -6.01 -2.45
C ASP A 85 -7.31 -5.41 -1.14
N TYR A 86 -6.96 -6.26 -0.21
CA TYR A 86 -6.45 -5.83 1.08
C TYR A 86 -5.51 -6.88 1.65
N GLY A 87 -4.66 -6.45 2.56
CA GLY A 87 -3.66 -7.32 3.16
C GLY A 87 -2.57 -6.51 3.83
N TRP A 88 -1.34 -6.93 3.66
CA TRP A 88 -0.20 -6.27 4.26
C TRP A 88 0.87 -5.97 3.23
N HIS A 89 1.54 -4.83 3.42
CA HIS A 89 2.80 -4.53 2.76
C HIS A 89 3.88 -4.55 3.83
N GLU A 90 4.94 -5.31 3.60
CA GLU A 90 6.08 -5.34 4.51
C GLU A 90 7.28 -4.77 3.79
N PHE A 91 7.95 -3.81 4.44
CA PHE A 91 9.09 -3.12 3.85
C PHE A 91 10.32 -3.31 4.70
N THR A 92 11.46 -3.50 4.05
CA THR A 92 12.76 -3.31 4.66
C THR A 92 13.43 -2.18 3.88
N LEU A 93 13.71 -1.08 4.55
CA LEU A 93 14.35 0.09 3.96
C LEU A 93 15.79 0.12 4.41
N LYS A 94 16.71 -0.07 3.47
CA LYS A 94 18.11 -0.11 3.80
C LYS A 94 18.75 1.19 3.38
N PRO A 95 19.27 2.01 4.32
CA PRO A 95 19.89 3.28 3.93
C PRO A 95 21.04 3.04 2.96
N LYS A 96 21.14 3.90 1.96
CA LYS A 96 22.19 3.75 0.95
C LYS A 96 23.56 4.18 1.45
N ASP A 97 23.59 5.11 2.41
CA ASP A 97 24.86 5.56 2.96
C ASP A 97 25.30 4.64 4.10
N SER A 98 24.65 4.71 5.24
CA SER A 98 24.96 3.87 6.38
C SER A 98 23.81 3.94 7.36
N GLY A 99 23.71 2.95 8.21
CA GLY A 99 22.66 2.92 9.22
C GLY A 99 21.94 1.59 9.20
N GLU A 100 21.11 1.41 10.20
CA GLU A 100 20.39 0.16 10.37
C GLU A 100 19.17 0.12 9.46
N PRO A 101 18.83 -1.03 8.94
CA PRO A 101 17.60 -1.17 8.14
C PRO A 101 16.38 -0.84 8.98
N ILE A 102 15.41 -0.22 8.35
CA ILE A 102 14.13 0.11 8.97
C ILE A 102 13.13 -0.89 8.44
N ARG A 103 12.40 -1.55 9.35
CA ARG A 103 11.36 -2.49 8.97
C ARG A 103 10.01 -1.89 9.30
N LYS A 104 9.09 -1.98 8.35
CA LYS A 104 7.74 -1.45 8.49
C LYS A 104 6.75 -2.49 8.01
N ARG A 105 5.64 -2.56 8.68
CA ARG A 105 4.53 -3.39 8.25
C ARG A 105 3.30 -2.50 8.24
N GLN A 106 2.59 -2.48 7.12
CA GLN A 106 1.38 -1.68 6.96
C GLN A 106 0.26 -2.58 6.50
N ARG A 107 -0.91 -2.41 7.06
CA ARG A 107 -2.12 -2.99 6.51
C ARG A 107 -2.65 -2.00 5.49
N TYR A 108 -3.20 -2.50 4.40
CA TYR A 108 -3.65 -1.65 3.32
C TYR A 108 -4.99 -2.11 2.79
N PHE A 109 -5.69 -1.19 2.14
CA PHE A 109 -6.85 -1.46 1.33
C PHE A 109 -6.69 -0.66 0.04
N GLU A 110 -6.91 -1.31 -1.10
CA GLU A 110 -6.82 -0.68 -2.41
C GLU A 110 -8.08 -0.93 -3.20
N LEU A 111 -8.62 0.14 -3.79
CA LEU A 111 -9.72 0.03 -4.72
C LEU A 111 -9.14 0.13 -6.12
N TRP A 112 -9.56 -0.76 -6.98
CA TRP A 112 -9.11 -0.84 -8.37
C TRP A 112 -10.24 -0.43 -9.29
N SER A 113 -9.89 0.23 -10.40
CA SER A 113 -10.84 0.47 -11.47
C SER A 113 -10.21 0.08 -12.80
N LYS A 114 -11.03 -0.42 -13.70
CA LYS A 114 -10.59 -0.80 -15.03
C LYS A 114 -10.70 0.44 -15.90
N ASP A 115 -9.62 0.82 -16.55
CA ASP A 115 -9.64 2.00 -17.42
C ASP A 115 -10.19 1.65 -18.81
N SER A 116 -10.25 2.65 -19.68
CA SER A 116 -10.83 2.47 -21.02
C SER A 116 -10.03 1.53 -21.90
N SER A 117 -8.77 1.26 -21.55
CA SER A 117 -7.95 0.28 -22.27
C SER A 117 -8.15 -1.12 -21.74
N GLY A 118 -8.90 -1.29 -20.67
CA GLY A 118 -9.09 -2.58 -20.03
C GLY A 118 -8.03 -2.92 -19.00
N ASP A 119 -7.20 -1.94 -18.62
CA ASP A 119 -6.16 -2.14 -17.62
C ASP A 119 -6.66 -1.76 -16.23
N TRP A 120 -6.26 -2.54 -15.26
CA TRP A 120 -6.64 -2.28 -13.86
C TRP A 120 -5.66 -1.33 -13.22
N LYS A 121 -6.19 -0.27 -12.57
CA LYS A 121 -5.38 0.77 -11.92
C LYS A 121 -5.89 0.99 -10.50
N ILE A 122 -4.97 1.27 -9.59
CA ILE A 122 -5.34 1.61 -8.22
C ILE A 122 -5.95 3.00 -8.23
N ALA A 123 -7.21 3.08 -7.86
CA ALA A 123 -7.95 4.34 -7.80
C ALA A 123 -8.02 4.91 -6.38
N PHE A 124 -7.81 4.08 -5.38
CA PHE A 124 -7.83 4.52 -3.99
C PHE A 124 -6.88 3.64 -3.18
N HIS A 125 -6.06 4.26 -2.37
CA HIS A 125 -5.10 3.54 -1.55
C HIS A 125 -5.09 4.15 -0.15
N ILE A 126 -5.37 3.34 0.85
CA ILE A 126 -5.27 3.74 2.24
C ILE A 126 -4.43 2.71 2.97
N ASN A 127 -3.57 3.18 3.86
CA ASN A 127 -2.78 2.28 4.69
C ASN A 127 -2.53 2.90 6.05
N ASN A 128 -2.14 2.06 6.99
CA ASN A 128 -1.68 2.50 8.29
C ASN A 128 -0.82 1.39 8.88
N GLN A 129 -0.10 1.74 9.95
CA GLN A 129 0.82 0.80 10.56
C GLN A 129 0.07 -0.38 11.17
N ASP A 130 0.63 -1.56 10.98
CA ASP A 130 0.13 -2.77 11.63
C ASP A 130 1.10 -3.17 12.72
N VAL A 131 0.62 -3.27 13.93
CA VAL A 131 1.46 -3.61 15.08
C VAL A 131 1.25 -5.07 15.42
N ARG A 132 2.34 -5.81 15.47
CA ARG A 132 2.23 -7.21 15.81
C ARG A 132 1.95 -7.38 17.26
N GLU A 133 1.16 -8.42 17.54
CA GLU A 133 0.76 -8.61 18.84
C GLU A 133 1.67 -9.44 19.65
N GLU A 134 2.59 -10.04 19.07
CA GLU A 134 3.43 -10.95 19.76
C GLU A 134 4.17 -10.34 20.89
N LEU A 135 4.24 -9.10 20.92
CA LEU A 135 4.95 -8.55 21.92
C LEU A 135 4.24 -8.27 23.08
N GLY A 136 3.56 -8.98 23.48
CA GLY A 136 3.03 -8.68 24.63
C GLY A 136 1.91 -7.99 24.60
N GLY A 137 1.44 -8.18 24.03
CA GLY A 137 0.41 -7.68 24.04
C GLY A 137 -0.21 -6.58 24.27
N SER A 138 -0.10 -6.16 24.58
CA SER A 138 -0.59 -5.10 24.91
C SER A 138 -1.26 -4.44 23.93
N VAL A 139 -1.19 -4.73 23.13
CA VAL A 139 -1.70 -4.13 22.21
C VAL A 139 -2.87 -3.74 22.22
N SER A 140 -3.15 -3.54 22.38
CA SER A 140 -4.09 -3.15 22.21
C SER A 140 -5.17 -3.45 22.27
N HIS A 141 -5.72 -3.29 22.54
CA HIS A 141 -6.77 -3.49 22.62
C HIS A 141 -7.52 -2.46 22.87
N TRP A 142 -7.42 -1.56 22.38
CA TRP A 142 -8.08 -0.51 22.63
C TRP A 142 -9.47 -0.66 22.41
N PHE A 143 -9.83 -1.65 21.95
CA PHE A 143 -11.19 -1.77 21.85
C PHE A 143 -11.55 -2.93 22.64
N LEU A 144 -10.76 -3.41 23.27
CA LEU A 144 -11.13 -4.43 23.94
C LEU A 144 -10.81 -4.26 25.16
N SER A 145 -10.51 -3.67 25.61
CA SER A 145 -10.28 -3.44 26.65
C SER A 145 -10.74 -3.84 27.55
N GLU A 146 -10.65 -4.20 27.95
CA GLU A 146 -10.96 -4.43 28.67
C GLU A 146 -11.41 -4.09 29.36
N GLU A 147 -11.32 -3.61 29.46
CA GLU A 147 -11.83 -3.06 29.91
C GLU A 147 -12.44 -2.53 29.35
N HIS A 148 -12.34 -2.35 28.67
CA HIS A 148 -12.87 -1.90 27.90
C HIS A 148 -13.09 -2.82 27.23
N ALA A 149 -12.63 -3.57 27.47
CA ALA A 149 -12.74 -4.29 26.90
C ALA A 149 -13.66 -4.93 27.09
N SER A 150 -13.84 -4.88 27.88
CA SER A 150 -14.71 -5.37 28.14
C SER A 150 -15.60 -4.65 27.91
N THR A 151 -15.40 -4.02 27.64
CA THR A 151 -16.08 -3.30 27.34
C THR A 151 -16.17 -3.14 26.18
N VAL A 152 -15.78 -3.43 26.00
CA VAL A 152 -15.68 -3.14 24.97
C VAL A 152 -15.93 -3.69 24.43
N ASN A 153 -16.18 -4.09 24.90
CA ASN A 153 -16.19 -4.10 24.59
C ASN A 153 -16.57 -3.92 24.27
#